data_a8a3d4fad1206605f295e52b02ab3847
#
_entry.id   a8a3d4fad1206605f295e52b02ab3847
#
_cell.length_a   1.000
_cell.length_b   1.000
_cell.length_c   1.000
_cell.angle_alpha   90.00
_cell.angle_beta   90.00
_cell.angle_gamma   90.00
#
_symmetry.space_group_name_H-M   'P 1'
#
loop_
_entity.id
_entity.type
_entity.pdbx_description
1 polymer ?
#
loop_
_entity_poly.entity_id
_entity_poly.type
_entity_poly.pdbx_seq_one_letter_code
_entity_poly.pdbx_strand_id
1 'polypeptide(L)'
;YFYAIEYIVNRFLDKTKYERHNKYLQELYIPNPPTDIQQQIVTEIEQVVNAAALLTQQIKQKENEIENLLSSIQYGDDSLKTIAPFATKSIKYFEIESETYITTDNMLQNKLGIVPFEGEANISSITEYKKDDILISNIRPYLKKIWFADKDGGCSKDVLVLRSADTNKYLPKYIFYMLRRDVFFDYVMEGKKGIKMPRGNKEDILKYRIPIPSIDEQMRIVSQIEALESEITKARNLIENTASEKQTILDKYL
;
A
#
# COMPACT_ATOMS: atom_id res chain seq x y z
N TYR A 1 -1.20 35.93 -2.80
CA TYR A 1 -2.08 35.84 -1.63
C TYR A 1 -2.46 34.39 -1.29
N PHE A 2 -2.88 33.56 -2.26
CA PHE A 2 -3.35 32.19 -1.97
C PHE A 2 -2.32 31.38 -1.16
N TYR A 3 -1.10 31.28 -1.61
CA TYR A 3 -0.04 30.53 -0.92
C TYR A 3 0.34 31.13 0.44
N ALA A 4 0.29 32.46 0.59
CA ALA A 4 0.55 33.10 1.88
C ALA A 4 -0.54 32.80 2.90
N ILE A 5 -1.81 32.76 2.47
CA ILE A 5 -2.94 32.37 3.32
C ILE A 5 -2.82 30.90 3.74
N GLU A 6 -2.57 29.99 2.78
CA GLU A 6 -2.38 28.56 3.05
C GLU A 6 -1.25 28.32 4.06
N TYR A 7 -0.12 28.99 3.87
CA TYR A 7 1.03 28.95 4.78
C TYR A 7 0.69 29.38 6.20
N ILE A 8 0.03 30.51 6.36
CA ILE A 8 -0.32 31.03 7.69
C ILE A 8 -1.40 30.20 8.36
N VAL A 9 -2.42 29.77 7.60
CA VAL A 9 -3.51 28.94 8.12
C VAL A 9 -2.96 27.59 8.60
N ASN A 10 -2.10 26.92 7.83
CA ASN A 10 -1.48 25.67 8.24
C ASN A 10 -0.61 25.83 9.48
N ARG A 11 0.19 26.89 9.56
CA ARG A 11 1.03 27.19 10.73
C ARG A 11 0.21 27.53 11.99
N PHE A 12 -0.98 28.09 11.80
CA PHE A 12 -1.90 28.40 12.88
C PHE A 12 -2.70 27.16 13.33
N LEU A 13 -3.18 26.34 12.40
CA LEU A 13 -4.00 25.15 12.70
C LEU A 13 -3.22 24.09 13.48
N ASP A 14 -1.93 23.94 13.27
CA ASP A 14 -1.07 23.01 14.02
C ASP A 14 -0.99 23.34 15.53
N LYS A 15 -1.45 24.51 15.96
CA LYS A 15 -1.35 24.99 17.35
C LYS A 15 -2.67 25.02 18.12
N THR A 16 -3.82 24.84 17.45
CA THR A 16 -5.14 25.02 18.09
C THR A 16 -6.03 23.79 17.90
N LYS A 17 -6.34 23.13 19.03
CA LYS A 17 -7.41 22.12 19.08
C LYS A 17 -8.76 22.81 18.93
N TYR A 18 -9.44 22.54 17.82
CA TYR A 18 -10.88 22.70 17.56
C TYR A 18 -11.58 23.90 18.24
N GLU A 19 -11.28 25.13 17.85
CA GLU A 19 -12.06 26.31 18.20
C GLU A 19 -12.52 27.07 16.94
N ARG A 20 -13.59 27.86 17.06
CA ARG A 20 -14.23 28.58 15.95
C ARG A 20 -13.22 29.48 15.21
N HIS A 21 -12.72 29.02 14.11
CA HIS A 21 -11.62 29.62 13.33
C HIS A 21 -11.87 31.07 12.86
N ASN A 22 -13.13 31.51 12.69
CA ASN A 22 -13.45 32.85 12.15
C ASN A 22 -12.88 34.02 12.95
N LYS A 23 -12.82 33.91 14.31
CA LYS A 23 -12.29 34.98 15.14
C LYS A 23 -10.78 35.16 14.96
N TYR A 24 -10.08 34.06 14.84
CA TYR A 24 -8.62 34.06 14.70
C TYR A 24 -8.15 34.42 13.29
N LEU A 25 -8.92 34.05 12.26
CA LEU A 25 -8.61 34.42 10.87
C LEU A 25 -8.62 35.94 10.64
N GLN A 26 -9.45 36.69 11.40
CA GLN A 26 -9.50 38.16 11.32
C GLN A 26 -8.29 38.83 11.97
N GLU A 27 -7.59 38.16 12.87
CA GLU A 27 -6.42 38.68 13.59
C GLU A 27 -5.08 38.26 12.93
N LEU A 28 -5.13 37.42 11.87
CA LEU A 28 -3.92 36.97 11.17
C LEU A 28 -3.32 38.06 10.32
N TYR A 29 -2.06 38.35 10.55
CA TYR A 29 -1.27 39.19 9.65
C TYR A 29 -0.84 38.39 8.42
N ILE A 30 -1.26 38.84 7.25
CA ILE A 30 -0.87 38.23 5.96
C ILE A 30 0.26 39.09 5.38
N PRO A 31 1.47 38.57 5.22
CA PRO A 31 2.55 39.29 4.58
C PRO A 31 2.16 39.73 3.17
N ASN A 32 2.51 40.98 2.82
CA ASN A 32 2.27 41.53 1.49
C ASN A 32 3.60 42.05 0.90
N PRO A 33 4.49 41.16 0.45
CA PRO A 33 5.75 41.54 -0.15
C PRO A 33 5.54 42.30 -1.46
N PRO A 34 6.54 43.04 -1.99
CA PRO A 34 6.48 43.69 -3.30
C PRO A 34 6.07 42.73 -4.42
N THR A 35 5.47 43.26 -5.48
CA THR A 35 4.88 42.44 -6.56
C THR A 35 5.88 41.53 -7.28
N ASP A 36 7.12 41.99 -7.43
CA ASP A 36 8.22 41.17 -7.98
C ASP A 36 8.55 39.95 -7.10
N ILE A 37 8.57 40.12 -5.77
CA ILE A 37 8.74 39.03 -4.82
C ILE A 37 7.54 38.10 -4.84
N GLN A 38 6.31 38.63 -4.91
CA GLN A 38 5.12 37.80 -5.09
C GLN A 38 5.22 36.93 -6.33
N GLN A 39 5.68 37.48 -7.46
CA GLN A 39 5.85 36.73 -8.71
C GLN A 39 6.94 35.64 -8.59
N GLN A 40 8.04 35.92 -7.88
CA GLN A 40 9.08 34.93 -7.62
C GLN A 40 8.55 33.77 -6.79
N ILE A 41 7.83 34.04 -5.69
CA ILE A 41 7.18 33.01 -4.86
C ILE A 41 6.27 32.12 -5.71
N VAL A 42 5.38 32.72 -6.52
CA VAL A 42 4.46 31.97 -7.37
C VAL A 42 5.24 31.09 -8.35
N THR A 43 6.24 31.64 -9.02
CA THR A 43 7.04 30.89 -9.99
C THR A 43 7.76 29.69 -9.35
N GLU A 44 8.44 29.88 -8.21
CA GLU A 44 9.16 28.81 -7.51
C GLU A 44 8.18 27.72 -7.01
N ILE A 45 7.02 28.10 -6.43
CA ILE A 45 6.02 27.12 -5.97
C ILE A 45 5.38 26.37 -7.14
N GLU A 46 5.05 27.05 -8.25
CA GLU A 46 4.49 26.40 -9.43
C GLU A 46 5.46 25.39 -10.06
N GLN A 47 6.76 25.65 -10.03
CA GLN A 47 7.76 24.67 -10.47
C GLN A 47 7.70 23.39 -9.62
N VAL A 48 7.63 23.52 -8.30
CA VAL A 48 7.53 22.38 -7.37
C VAL A 48 6.21 21.60 -7.60
N VAL A 49 5.09 22.30 -7.73
CA VAL A 49 3.77 21.70 -7.98
C VAL A 49 3.73 20.95 -9.32
N ASN A 50 4.26 21.58 -10.38
CA ASN A 50 4.30 20.97 -11.71
C ASN A 50 5.22 19.74 -11.75
N ALA A 51 6.36 19.78 -11.06
CA ALA A 51 7.24 18.63 -10.90
C ALA A 51 6.54 17.47 -10.19
N ALA A 52 5.81 17.73 -9.09
CA ALA A 52 5.03 16.71 -8.37
C ALA A 52 3.90 16.12 -9.23
N ALA A 53 3.22 16.95 -10.04
CA ALA A 53 2.20 16.49 -10.97
C ALA A 53 2.77 15.56 -12.05
N LEU A 54 3.94 15.90 -12.60
CA LEU A 54 4.64 15.05 -13.57
C LEU A 54 5.05 13.70 -12.95
N LEU A 55 5.62 13.72 -11.75
CA LEU A 55 5.96 12.49 -11.02
C LEU A 55 4.73 11.62 -10.76
N THR A 56 3.59 12.21 -10.41
CA THR A 56 2.32 11.50 -10.22
C THR A 56 1.86 10.81 -11.51
N GLN A 57 2.02 11.48 -12.65
CA GLN A 57 1.72 10.89 -13.96
C GLN A 57 2.67 9.73 -14.30
N GLN A 58 3.96 9.86 -14.01
CA GLN A 58 4.95 8.80 -14.22
C GLN A 58 4.65 7.58 -13.35
N ILE A 59 4.26 7.76 -12.08
CA ILE A 59 3.83 6.67 -11.20
C ILE A 59 2.67 5.90 -11.84
N LYS A 60 1.63 6.59 -12.28
CA LYS A 60 0.47 5.97 -12.91
C LYS A 60 0.83 5.20 -14.19
N GLN A 61 1.74 5.74 -14.98
CA GLN A 61 2.23 5.06 -16.18
C GLN A 61 2.93 3.76 -15.81
N LYS A 62 3.83 3.76 -14.82
CA LYS A 62 4.55 2.56 -14.36
C LYS A 62 3.62 1.52 -13.71
N GLU A 63 2.62 1.94 -12.96
CA GLU A 63 1.57 1.06 -12.45
C GLU A 63 0.80 0.36 -13.58
N ASN A 64 0.50 1.09 -14.65
CA ASN A 64 -0.11 0.51 -15.87
C ASN A 64 0.84 -0.45 -16.61
N GLU A 65 2.15 -0.16 -16.66
CA GLU A 65 3.15 -1.06 -17.25
C GLU A 65 3.21 -2.38 -16.50
N ILE A 66 3.18 -2.36 -15.15
CA ILE A 66 3.11 -3.58 -14.33
C ILE A 66 1.84 -4.36 -14.63
N GLU A 67 0.67 -3.72 -14.66
CA GLU A 67 -0.60 -4.41 -14.95
C GLU A 67 -0.62 -4.99 -16.37
N ASN A 68 -0.11 -4.27 -17.37
CA ASN A 68 0.00 -4.75 -18.74
C ASN A 68 0.95 -5.97 -18.83
N LEU A 69 2.10 -5.92 -18.15
CA LEU A 69 3.03 -7.04 -18.08
C LEU A 69 2.35 -8.28 -17.50
N LEU A 70 1.66 -8.17 -16.37
CA LEU A 70 0.98 -9.28 -15.70
C LEU A 70 -0.23 -9.80 -16.50
N SER A 71 -0.97 -8.94 -17.19
CA SER A 71 -2.15 -9.31 -17.98
C SER A 71 -1.79 -9.94 -19.33
N SER A 72 -0.59 -9.67 -19.85
CA SER A 72 -0.12 -10.24 -21.12
C SER A 72 0.39 -11.68 -21.01
N ILE A 73 0.51 -12.22 -19.80
CA ILE A 73 1.05 -13.56 -19.57
C ILE A 73 0.05 -14.60 -20.07
N GLN A 74 0.45 -15.38 -21.10
CA GLN A 74 -0.36 -16.42 -21.73
C GLN A 74 0.36 -17.77 -21.58
N TYR A 75 0.03 -18.49 -20.52
CA TYR A 75 0.52 -19.84 -20.23
C TYR A 75 -0.61 -20.70 -19.69
N GLY A 76 -0.39 -22.01 -19.59
CA GLY A 76 -1.29 -22.87 -18.83
C GLY A 76 -1.43 -22.38 -17.41
N ASP A 77 -2.66 -22.27 -16.94
CA ASP A 77 -2.95 -21.74 -15.61
C ASP A 77 -3.21 -22.87 -14.60
N ASP A 78 -2.88 -22.63 -13.35
CA ASP A 78 -3.10 -23.56 -12.24
C ASP A 78 -3.83 -22.87 -11.08
N SER A 79 -4.52 -23.67 -10.26
CA SER A 79 -5.31 -23.14 -9.13
C SER A 79 -4.42 -22.86 -7.91
N LEU A 80 -4.79 -21.89 -7.09
CA LEU A 80 -4.11 -21.61 -5.83
C LEU A 80 -4.06 -22.85 -4.92
N LYS A 81 -5.05 -23.74 -5.02
CA LYS A 81 -5.03 -25.01 -4.28
C LYS A 81 -3.78 -25.83 -4.59
N THR A 82 -3.34 -25.82 -5.84
CA THR A 82 -2.17 -26.58 -6.30
C THR A 82 -0.87 -25.86 -6.01
N ILE A 83 -0.81 -24.54 -6.32
CA ILE A 83 0.44 -23.79 -6.34
C ILE A 83 0.79 -23.10 -5.02
N ALA A 84 -0.22 -22.68 -4.27
CA ALA A 84 -0.07 -21.95 -3.00
C ALA A 84 -1.25 -22.24 -2.05
N PRO A 85 -1.36 -23.45 -1.49
CA PRO A 85 -2.40 -23.76 -0.52
C PRO A 85 -2.28 -22.91 0.75
N PHE A 86 -3.35 -22.85 1.54
CA PHE A 86 -3.32 -22.18 2.83
C PHE A 86 -2.40 -22.89 3.81
N ALA A 87 -1.49 -22.15 4.41
CA ALA A 87 -0.76 -22.59 5.60
C ALA A 87 -1.69 -22.48 6.82
N THR A 88 -1.88 -23.61 7.52
CA THR A 88 -2.85 -23.74 8.61
C THR A 88 -2.22 -24.11 9.95
N LYS A 89 -0.89 -24.15 10.04
CA LYS A 89 -0.19 -24.48 11.27
C LYS A 89 -0.52 -23.45 12.34
N SER A 90 -1.01 -23.94 13.48
CA SER A 90 -1.35 -23.13 14.63
C SER A 90 -0.18 -23.09 15.60
N ILE A 91 0.11 -21.88 16.10
CA ILE A 91 1.09 -21.61 17.16
C ILE A 91 0.44 -20.79 18.26
N LYS A 92 1.10 -20.66 19.40
CA LYS A 92 0.62 -19.82 20.48
C LYS A 92 1.15 -18.40 20.33
N TYR A 93 0.34 -17.41 20.69
CA TYR A 93 0.69 -15.99 20.56
C TYR A 93 2.00 -15.63 21.27
N PHE A 94 2.27 -16.23 22.44
CA PHE A 94 3.49 -15.95 23.20
C PHE A 94 4.78 -16.57 22.58
N GLU A 95 4.66 -17.35 21.51
CA GLU A 95 5.81 -17.89 20.77
C GLU A 95 6.38 -16.91 19.74
N ILE A 96 5.75 -15.75 19.55
CA ILE A 96 6.18 -14.71 18.63
C ILE A 96 6.38 -13.38 19.35
N GLU A 97 7.15 -12.49 18.73
CA GLU A 97 7.24 -11.08 19.12
C GLU A 97 5.99 -10.33 18.66
N SER A 98 5.47 -9.42 19.49
CA SER A 98 4.26 -8.66 19.18
C SER A 98 4.35 -7.90 17.82
N GLU A 99 5.53 -7.40 17.48
CA GLU A 99 5.80 -6.71 16.20
C GLU A 99 5.66 -7.61 14.96
N THR A 100 5.69 -8.94 15.15
CA THR A 100 5.48 -9.92 14.08
C THR A 100 4.06 -10.45 14.03
N TYR A 101 3.15 -9.88 14.84
CA TYR A 101 1.74 -10.25 14.82
C TYR A 101 0.96 -9.45 13.78
N ILE A 102 0.30 -10.17 12.86
CA ILE A 102 -0.49 -9.57 11.80
C ILE A 102 -1.98 -9.81 12.01
N THR A 103 -2.74 -8.75 11.99
CA THR A 103 -4.21 -8.75 12.03
C THR A 103 -4.77 -8.02 10.81
N THR A 104 -6.08 -8.07 10.65
CA THR A 104 -6.74 -7.26 9.62
C THR A 104 -6.60 -5.76 9.87
N ASP A 105 -6.30 -5.32 11.09
CA ASP A 105 -6.27 -3.91 11.47
C ASP A 105 -4.93 -3.26 11.14
N ASN A 106 -3.81 -3.98 11.33
CA ASN A 106 -2.49 -3.49 10.97
C ASN A 106 -2.06 -3.81 9.53
N MET A 107 -2.89 -4.50 8.75
CA MET A 107 -2.76 -4.56 7.28
C MET A 107 -3.37 -3.30 6.66
N LEU A 108 -2.59 -2.59 5.86
CA LEU A 108 -3.02 -1.37 5.18
C LEU A 108 -3.91 -1.66 3.97
N GLN A 109 -4.86 -0.75 3.72
CA GLN A 109 -5.74 -0.82 2.55
C GLN A 109 -4.97 -0.55 1.25
N ASN A 110 -5.60 -0.90 0.11
CA ASN A 110 -5.08 -0.62 -1.23
C ASN A 110 -3.66 -1.16 -1.46
N LYS A 111 -3.37 -2.35 -0.90
CA LYS A 111 -2.11 -3.08 -1.15
C LYS A 111 -0.86 -2.35 -0.61
N LEU A 112 -1.01 -1.50 0.41
CA LEU A 112 0.07 -0.69 0.98
C LEU A 112 0.92 -1.43 2.04
N GLY A 113 0.70 -2.74 2.23
CA GLY A 113 1.49 -3.55 3.16
C GLY A 113 0.93 -3.53 4.58
N ILE A 114 1.81 -3.38 5.55
CA ILE A 114 1.48 -3.44 6.99
C ILE A 114 2.10 -2.27 7.75
N VAL A 115 1.58 -2.04 8.95
CA VAL A 115 2.23 -1.26 10.00
C VAL A 115 2.49 -2.17 11.22
N PRO A 116 3.43 -1.84 12.11
CA PRO A 116 3.62 -2.58 13.35
C PRO A 116 2.31 -2.73 14.12
N PHE A 117 2.13 -3.89 14.77
CA PHE A 117 0.99 -4.11 15.64
C PHE A 117 1.20 -3.32 16.94
N GLU A 118 0.25 -2.44 17.24
CA GLU A 118 0.22 -1.66 18.49
C GLU A 118 -0.91 -2.21 19.36
N GLY A 119 -0.58 -2.76 20.51
CA GLY A 119 -1.55 -3.25 21.49
C GLY A 119 -1.22 -4.63 22.06
N GLU A 120 -2.08 -5.10 22.94
CA GLU A 120 -2.04 -6.44 23.51
C GLU A 120 -3.10 -7.32 22.87
N ALA A 121 -2.70 -8.48 22.33
CA ALA A 121 -3.63 -9.45 21.81
C ALA A 121 -3.93 -10.49 22.89
N ASN A 122 -5.13 -10.47 23.43
CA ASN A 122 -5.60 -11.51 24.36
C ASN A 122 -6.09 -12.74 23.59
N ILE A 123 -5.15 -13.38 22.87
CA ILE A 123 -5.41 -14.53 21.98
C ILE A 123 -4.42 -15.63 22.33
N SER A 124 -4.94 -16.86 22.49
CA SER A 124 -4.11 -18.02 22.83
C SER A 124 -3.50 -18.69 21.61
N SER A 125 -4.17 -18.66 20.46
CA SER A 125 -3.81 -19.41 19.25
C SER A 125 -3.96 -18.58 17.98
N ILE A 126 -2.91 -18.58 17.19
CA ILE A 126 -2.77 -17.81 15.94
C ILE A 126 -2.27 -18.73 14.82
N THR A 127 -2.32 -18.27 13.57
CA THR A 127 -1.77 -19.01 12.42
C THR A 127 -0.32 -18.59 12.20
N GLU A 128 0.59 -19.57 12.09
CA GLU A 128 1.99 -19.30 11.74
C GLU A 128 2.10 -18.85 10.29
N TYR A 129 2.91 -17.83 10.04
CA TYR A 129 3.42 -17.52 8.71
C TYR A 129 4.96 -17.52 8.71
N LYS A 130 5.52 -17.73 7.54
CA LYS A 130 6.96 -17.71 7.29
C LYS A 130 7.32 -16.58 6.33
N LYS A 131 8.58 -16.22 6.33
CA LYS A 131 9.13 -15.37 5.28
C LYS A 131 8.74 -15.94 3.91
N ASP A 132 8.42 -15.06 2.96
CA ASP A 132 7.96 -15.34 1.61
C ASP A 132 6.53 -15.93 1.52
N ASP A 133 5.79 -16.04 2.62
CA ASP A 133 4.35 -16.28 2.57
C ASP A 133 3.57 -15.03 2.12
N ILE A 134 2.39 -15.27 1.55
CA ILE A 134 1.48 -14.21 1.12
C ILE A 134 0.31 -14.15 2.10
N LEU A 135 0.15 -13.02 2.76
CA LEU A 135 -0.92 -12.77 3.72
C LEU A 135 -2.02 -11.92 3.11
N ILE A 136 -3.28 -12.35 3.23
CA ILE A 136 -4.44 -11.65 2.68
C ILE A 136 -5.50 -11.52 3.77
N SER A 137 -6.03 -10.31 3.97
CA SER A 137 -7.19 -10.13 4.86
C SER A 137 -8.43 -10.80 4.26
N ASN A 138 -9.05 -11.72 5.01
CA ASN A 138 -10.29 -12.35 4.61
C ASN A 138 -11.54 -11.50 4.91
N ILE A 139 -11.39 -10.44 5.72
CA ILE A 139 -12.47 -9.50 6.06
C ILE A 139 -12.42 -8.33 5.11
N ARG A 140 -13.60 -7.96 4.56
CA ARG A 140 -13.76 -6.82 3.65
C ARG A 140 -12.74 -6.87 2.49
N PRO A 141 -12.78 -7.90 1.63
CA PRO A 141 -11.79 -8.07 0.55
C PRO A 141 -11.68 -6.86 -0.37
N TYR A 142 -12.73 -6.04 -0.48
CA TYR A 142 -12.73 -4.79 -1.25
C TYR A 142 -11.71 -3.75 -0.72
N LEU A 143 -11.19 -3.90 0.51
CA LEU A 143 -10.11 -3.07 1.04
C LEU A 143 -8.73 -3.46 0.48
N LYS A 144 -8.64 -4.57 -0.28
CA LYS A 144 -7.45 -5.04 -1.01
C LYS A 144 -6.20 -5.11 -0.11
N LYS A 145 -6.34 -5.68 1.08
CA LYS A 145 -5.26 -5.82 2.06
C LYS A 145 -4.48 -7.09 1.78
N ILE A 146 -3.25 -6.93 1.33
CA ILE A 146 -2.31 -8.01 1.01
C ILE A 146 -0.90 -7.60 1.39
N TRP A 147 -0.10 -8.54 1.88
CA TRP A 147 1.30 -8.35 2.23
C TRP A 147 2.13 -9.57 1.90
N PHE A 148 3.37 -9.35 1.48
CA PHE A 148 4.38 -10.37 1.25
C PHE A 148 5.31 -10.38 2.46
N ALA A 149 5.38 -11.51 3.18
CA ALA A 149 6.09 -11.59 4.44
C ALA A 149 7.61 -11.48 4.26
N ASP A 150 8.21 -10.52 4.90
CA ASP A 150 9.67 -10.30 4.91
C ASP A 150 10.38 -11.04 6.06
N LYS A 151 9.60 -11.59 7.01
CA LYS A 151 10.05 -12.32 8.21
C LYS A 151 9.01 -13.36 8.64
N ASP A 152 9.40 -14.22 9.56
CA ASP A 152 8.51 -15.19 10.21
C ASP A 152 7.65 -14.52 11.29
N GLY A 153 6.47 -15.09 11.57
CA GLY A 153 5.60 -14.60 12.62
C GLY A 153 4.28 -15.34 12.71
N GLY A 154 3.27 -14.65 13.22
CA GLY A 154 1.93 -15.20 13.38
C GLY A 154 0.84 -14.21 13.01
N CYS A 155 -0.31 -14.71 12.59
CA CYS A 155 -1.42 -13.85 12.22
C CYS A 155 -2.75 -14.32 12.79
N SER A 156 -3.71 -13.40 12.83
CA SER A 156 -5.09 -13.69 13.25
C SER A 156 -5.75 -14.66 12.27
N LYS A 157 -6.78 -15.38 12.73
CA LYS A 157 -7.54 -16.33 11.90
C LYS A 157 -8.33 -15.68 10.74
N ASP A 158 -8.47 -14.37 10.77
CA ASP A 158 -9.10 -13.59 9.70
C ASP A 158 -8.08 -13.14 8.63
N VAL A 159 -6.81 -13.46 8.81
CA VAL A 159 -5.76 -13.34 7.80
C VAL A 159 -5.48 -14.72 7.22
N LEU A 160 -5.54 -14.84 5.90
CA LEU A 160 -5.24 -16.06 5.17
C LEU A 160 -3.76 -16.05 4.79
N VAL A 161 -3.08 -17.16 5.03
CA VAL A 161 -1.67 -17.34 4.69
C VAL A 161 -1.58 -18.31 3.51
N LEU A 162 -1.09 -17.85 2.38
CA LEU A 162 -0.82 -18.65 1.19
C LEU A 162 0.68 -18.91 1.11
N ARG A 163 1.07 -20.18 0.99
CA ARG A 163 2.47 -20.60 0.90
C ARG A 163 2.71 -21.36 -0.39
N SER A 164 3.77 -21.02 -1.12
CA SER A 164 4.17 -21.77 -2.31
C SER A 164 4.35 -23.25 -1.97
N ALA A 165 3.73 -24.12 -2.77
CA ALA A 165 3.82 -25.57 -2.62
C ALA A 165 5.20 -26.12 -3.03
N ASP A 166 5.88 -25.45 -3.97
CA ASP A 166 7.21 -25.81 -4.45
C ASP A 166 7.89 -24.54 -5.02
N THR A 167 8.82 -23.98 -4.29
CA THR A 167 9.49 -22.74 -4.68
C THR A 167 10.38 -22.86 -5.91
N ASN A 168 10.74 -24.09 -6.34
CA ASN A 168 11.46 -24.33 -7.58
C ASN A 168 10.56 -24.27 -8.83
N LYS A 169 9.24 -24.32 -8.64
CA LYS A 169 8.24 -24.22 -9.73
C LYS A 169 7.40 -22.95 -9.62
N TYR A 170 7.07 -22.54 -8.43
CA TYR A 170 6.12 -21.48 -8.13
C TYR A 170 6.80 -20.42 -7.26
N LEU A 171 7.39 -19.43 -7.90
CA LEU A 171 8.10 -18.37 -7.20
C LEU A 171 7.14 -17.58 -6.31
N PRO A 172 7.32 -17.54 -4.98
CA PRO A 172 6.38 -16.88 -4.07
C PRO A 172 6.10 -15.43 -4.46
N LYS A 173 7.12 -14.68 -4.84
CA LYS A 173 7.01 -13.29 -5.24
C LYS A 173 6.18 -13.11 -6.53
N TYR A 174 6.29 -14.04 -7.47
CA TYR A 174 5.46 -14.06 -8.67
C TYR A 174 3.98 -14.26 -8.33
N ILE A 175 3.68 -15.26 -7.47
CA ILE A 175 2.31 -15.50 -6.99
C ILE A 175 1.77 -14.25 -6.29
N PHE A 176 2.56 -13.62 -5.43
CA PHE A 176 2.18 -12.38 -4.76
C PHE A 176 1.77 -11.29 -5.75
N TYR A 177 2.56 -11.03 -6.80
CA TYR A 177 2.22 -10.03 -7.82
C TYR A 177 0.95 -10.38 -8.58
N MET A 178 0.73 -11.63 -8.90
CA MET A 178 -0.51 -12.09 -9.54
C MET A 178 -1.73 -11.86 -8.64
N LEU A 179 -1.62 -12.10 -7.32
CA LEU A 179 -2.69 -11.90 -6.35
C LEU A 179 -2.87 -10.44 -5.93
N ARG A 180 -1.88 -9.59 -6.16
CA ARG A 180 -1.96 -8.17 -5.87
C ARG A 180 -2.81 -7.40 -6.89
N ARG A 181 -3.16 -8.00 -8.02
CA ARG A 181 -4.01 -7.41 -9.06
C ARG A 181 -5.44 -7.23 -8.58
N ASP A 182 -6.11 -6.20 -9.09
CA ASP A 182 -7.51 -5.90 -8.74
C ASP A 182 -8.47 -7.03 -9.12
N VAL A 183 -8.22 -7.68 -10.26
CA VAL A 183 -9.04 -8.81 -10.74
C VAL A 183 -9.11 -9.97 -9.75
N PHE A 184 -8.09 -10.20 -8.92
CA PHE A 184 -8.15 -11.19 -7.86
C PHE A 184 -9.14 -10.78 -6.76
N PHE A 185 -9.11 -9.54 -6.31
CA PHE A 185 -10.02 -9.05 -5.26
C PHE A 185 -11.45 -8.97 -5.76
N ASP A 186 -11.66 -8.63 -7.03
CA ASP A 186 -12.98 -8.64 -7.67
C ASP A 186 -13.54 -10.06 -7.69
N TYR A 187 -12.74 -11.06 -8.09
CA TYR A 187 -13.10 -12.47 -8.00
C TYR A 187 -13.46 -12.91 -6.57
N VAL A 188 -12.66 -12.53 -5.57
CA VAL A 188 -12.95 -12.85 -4.16
C VAL A 188 -14.27 -12.21 -3.71
N MET A 189 -14.59 -11.02 -4.22
CA MET A 189 -15.85 -10.32 -3.91
C MET A 189 -17.07 -10.94 -4.58
N GLU A 190 -16.95 -11.61 -5.71
CA GLU A 190 -18.05 -12.37 -6.34
C GLU A 190 -18.48 -13.54 -5.45
N GLY A 191 -17.54 -14.30 -4.88
CA GLY A 191 -17.78 -15.43 -3.98
C GLY A 191 -18.02 -15.08 -2.51
N LYS A 192 -18.12 -13.78 -2.15
CA LYS A 192 -18.22 -13.32 -0.77
C LYS A 192 -19.42 -13.87 0.01
N LYS A 193 -19.21 -14.08 1.31
CA LYS A 193 -20.27 -14.40 2.28
C LYS A 193 -20.52 -13.21 3.22
N GLY A 194 -21.79 -12.91 3.49
CA GLY A 194 -22.20 -11.80 4.37
C GLY A 194 -22.30 -10.43 3.68
N ILE A 195 -23.16 -9.58 4.23
CA ILE A 195 -23.47 -8.26 3.65
C ILE A 195 -22.72 -7.14 4.38
N LYS A 196 -22.84 -7.07 5.71
CA LYS A 196 -22.29 -5.97 6.53
C LYS A 196 -20.78 -6.06 6.71
N MET A 197 -20.25 -7.27 6.83
CA MET A 197 -18.81 -7.55 6.91
C MET A 197 -18.50 -8.72 5.96
N PRO A 198 -18.38 -8.47 4.65
CA PRO A 198 -18.15 -9.54 3.69
C PRO A 198 -16.82 -10.24 3.97
N ARG A 199 -16.85 -11.57 3.89
CA ARG A 199 -15.68 -12.44 3.95
C ARG A 199 -15.52 -13.18 2.64
N GLY A 200 -14.30 -13.33 2.18
CA GLY A 200 -13.99 -14.21 1.06
C GLY A 200 -14.34 -15.67 1.39
N ASN A 201 -14.83 -16.39 0.40
CA ASN A 201 -15.03 -17.84 0.50
C ASN A 201 -13.67 -18.54 0.30
N LYS A 202 -13.13 -19.16 1.34
CA LYS A 202 -11.82 -19.82 1.29
C LYS A 202 -11.71 -20.89 0.21
N GLU A 203 -12.77 -21.66 -0.01
CA GLU A 203 -12.80 -22.71 -1.04
C GLU A 203 -12.74 -22.11 -2.44
N ASP A 204 -13.45 -21.00 -2.67
CA ASP A 204 -13.45 -20.33 -3.97
C ASP A 204 -12.12 -19.60 -4.20
N ILE A 205 -11.53 -18.98 -3.17
CA ILE A 205 -10.18 -18.40 -3.26
C ILE A 205 -9.18 -19.44 -3.76
N LEU A 206 -9.21 -20.67 -3.23
CA LEU A 206 -8.32 -21.75 -3.68
C LEU A 206 -8.56 -22.22 -5.11
N LYS A 207 -9.72 -21.93 -5.70
CA LYS A 207 -10.02 -22.23 -7.11
C LYS A 207 -9.51 -21.15 -8.07
N TYR A 208 -9.13 -19.97 -7.55
CA TYR A 208 -8.59 -18.92 -8.39
C TYR A 208 -7.36 -19.43 -9.15
N ARG A 209 -7.31 -19.14 -10.45
CA ARG A 209 -6.28 -19.65 -11.36
C ARG A 209 -5.39 -18.51 -11.82
N ILE A 210 -4.09 -18.78 -11.86
CA ILE A 210 -3.10 -17.87 -12.40
C ILE A 210 -2.23 -18.60 -13.42
N PRO A 211 -1.75 -17.91 -14.48
CA PRO A 211 -0.83 -18.49 -15.44
C PRO A 211 0.51 -18.83 -14.79
N ILE A 212 1.09 -19.98 -15.15
CA ILE A 212 2.35 -20.47 -14.58
C ILE A 212 3.38 -20.66 -15.70
N PRO A 213 4.16 -19.62 -16.04
CA PRO A 213 5.30 -19.74 -16.91
C PRO A 213 6.46 -20.53 -16.27
N SER A 214 7.52 -20.78 -17.02
CA SER A 214 8.74 -21.38 -16.47
C SER A 214 9.30 -20.55 -15.31
N ILE A 215 10.05 -21.19 -14.40
CA ILE A 215 10.61 -20.48 -13.24
C ILE A 215 11.52 -19.32 -13.65
N ASP A 216 12.29 -19.47 -14.74
CA ASP A 216 13.15 -18.41 -15.28
C ASP A 216 12.32 -17.21 -15.75
N GLU A 217 11.18 -17.48 -16.40
CA GLU A 217 10.26 -16.42 -16.83
C GLU A 217 9.55 -15.74 -15.65
N GLN A 218 9.16 -16.50 -14.60
CA GLN A 218 8.65 -15.92 -13.36
C GLN A 218 9.69 -14.99 -12.73
N MET A 219 10.96 -15.41 -12.64
CA MET A 219 12.05 -14.57 -12.10
C MET A 219 12.25 -13.31 -12.96
N ARG A 220 12.21 -13.42 -14.27
CA ARG A 220 12.34 -12.29 -15.19
C ARG A 220 11.21 -11.26 -14.97
N ILE A 221 9.96 -11.74 -14.88
CA ILE A 221 8.79 -10.89 -14.62
C ILE A 221 8.92 -10.19 -13.27
N VAL A 222 9.26 -10.91 -12.20
CA VAL A 222 9.46 -10.35 -10.87
C VAL A 222 10.53 -9.27 -10.89
N SER A 223 11.68 -9.52 -11.50
CA SER A 223 12.77 -8.54 -11.60
C SER A 223 12.34 -7.25 -12.32
N GLN A 224 11.56 -7.37 -13.40
CA GLN A 224 11.03 -6.19 -14.11
C GLN A 224 10.06 -5.39 -13.25
N ILE A 225 9.16 -6.06 -12.52
CA ILE A 225 8.21 -5.39 -11.63
C ILE A 225 8.94 -4.69 -10.48
N GLU A 226 9.91 -5.34 -9.85
CA GLU A 226 10.70 -4.76 -8.76
C GLU A 226 11.49 -3.52 -9.21
N ALA A 227 12.00 -3.51 -10.44
CA ALA A 227 12.64 -2.33 -11.02
C ALA A 227 11.63 -1.16 -11.15
N LEU A 228 10.43 -1.42 -11.69
CA LEU A 228 9.37 -0.41 -11.80
C LEU A 228 8.89 0.08 -10.42
N GLU A 229 8.72 -0.82 -9.45
CA GLU A 229 8.34 -0.45 -8.08
C GLU A 229 9.41 0.40 -7.38
N SER A 230 10.69 0.13 -7.62
CA SER A 230 11.79 0.96 -7.11
C SER A 230 11.70 2.40 -7.64
N GLU A 231 11.39 2.56 -8.94
CA GLU A 231 11.20 3.88 -9.54
C GLU A 231 9.95 4.59 -9.01
N ILE A 232 8.83 3.86 -8.83
CA ILE A 232 7.61 4.37 -8.20
C ILE A 232 7.91 4.86 -6.78
N THR A 233 8.65 4.09 -5.99
CA THR A 233 9.02 4.45 -4.62
C THR A 233 9.86 5.72 -4.57
N LYS A 234 10.85 5.85 -5.46
CA LYS A 234 11.67 7.07 -5.58
C LYS A 234 10.80 8.30 -5.92
N ALA A 235 9.88 8.14 -6.87
CA ALA A 235 8.97 9.22 -7.26
C ALA A 235 8.02 9.63 -6.12
N ARG A 236 7.50 8.67 -5.35
CA ARG A 236 6.66 8.96 -4.16
C ARG A 236 7.42 9.73 -3.09
N ASN A 237 8.65 9.33 -2.78
CA ASN A 237 9.49 10.03 -1.81
C ASN A 237 9.78 11.48 -2.25
N LEU A 238 9.99 11.72 -3.55
CA LEU A 238 10.14 13.08 -4.07
C LEU A 238 8.85 13.90 -3.91
N ILE A 239 7.68 13.30 -4.16
CA ILE A 239 6.39 13.99 -3.96
C ILE A 239 6.16 14.31 -2.48
N GLU A 240 6.49 13.43 -1.55
CA GLU A 240 6.37 13.67 -0.10
C GLU A 240 7.19 14.88 0.35
N ASN A 241 8.33 15.13 -0.26
CA ASN A 241 9.20 16.28 0.05
C ASN A 241 8.64 17.61 -0.47
N THR A 242 7.68 17.61 -1.40
CA THR A 242 7.16 18.87 -1.99
C THR A 242 6.49 19.79 -0.98
N ALA A 243 5.86 19.26 0.06
CA ALA A 243 5.26 20.07 1.12
C ALA A 243 6.34 20.85 1.89
N SER A 244 7.45 20.19 2.21
CA SER A 244 8.61 20.80 2.88
C SER A 244 9.30 21.84 1.99
N GLU A 245 9.44 21.57 0.68
CA GLU A 245 10.01 22.50 -0.29
C GLU A 245 9.17 23.76 -0.41
N LYS A 246 7.84 23.65 -0.53
CA LYS A 246 6.92 24.79 -0.52
C LYS A 246 7.06 25.63 0.75
N GLN A 247 7.16 24.95 1.91
CA GLN A 247 7.37 25.62 3.19
C GLN A 247 8.69 26.42 3.18
N THR A 248 9.77 25.82 2.71
CA THR A 248 11.09 26.47 2.61
C THR A 248 11.06 27.70 1.69
N ILE A 249 10.37 27.62 0.56
CA ILE A 249 10.19 28.75 -0.35
C ILE A 249 9.43 29.89 0.37
N LEU A 250 8.36 29.58 1.08
CA LEU A 250 7.56 30.57 1.79
C LEU A 250 8.34 31.19 2.96
N ASP A 251 9.09 30.39 3.74
CA ASP A 251 9.96 30.87 4.83
C ASP A 251 11.11 31.78 4.34
N LYS A 252 11.54 31.62 3.08
CA LYS A 252 12.57 32.48 2.45
C LYS A 252 12.07 33.89 2.15
N TYR A 253 10.78 34.04 1.85
CA TYR A 253 10.21 35.28 1.32
C TYR A 253 9.20 35.96 2.25
N LEU A 254 8.63 35.22 3.22
CA LEU A 254 7.58 35.69 4.15
C LEU A 254 8.04 35.68 5.60
#